data_ea928214b1c1e4c2f430bfd2156cec7f
#
_entry.id   ea928214b1c1e4c2f430bfd2156cec7f
#
_cell.length_a   1.000
_cell.length_b   1.000
_cell.length_c   1.000
_cell.angle_alpha   90.00
_cell.angle_beta   90.00
_cell.angle_gamma   90.00
#
_symmetry.space_group_name_H-M   'P 1'
#
loop_
_entity.id
_entity.type
_entity.pdbx_description
1 polymer ?
#
loop_
_entity_poly.entity_id
_entity_poly.type
_entity_poly.pdbx_seq_one_letter_code
_entity_poly.pdbx_strand_id
1 'polypeptide(L)'
;MDGEVRRFACTGCGRCCDRPPELLLSEAAPLAGTFVLRLMFRLYWLPEDLKAYLSTAEQAADGAAAFLQRKRLLGTFAARSSGARGFAGGKTVRYTKYLTISALTLDTSPGRCPALRDRLCSVYDARPSACRSVPFHYSRPQALAQSTLDEFTQTPGYLCDTDPEAPVVVADGRIVSPEAVAARSHAAAVAEADALWHAAIVRRMQKDVGAISLPRLAEIEANAQAGASTVSMLAGWRVAADAGIIDQAECRRLAQLQLGPIEREIALGRCGADARETLQEMQAEYRQYLGAAQRCALPQAAASRA
;
A
#
# COMPACT_ATOMS: atom_id res chain seq x y z
N MET A 1 36.81 6.56 16.14
CA MET A 1 35.50 7.25 16.06
C MET A 1 34.47 6.14 16.13
N ASP A 2 33.87 5.96 17.30
CA ASP A 2 32.81 4.96 17.45
C ASP A 2 31.66 5.42 16.59
N GLY A 3 31.35 4.66 15.53
CA GLY A 3 30.26 4.95 14.62
C GLY A 3 28.95 5.06 15.40
N GLU A 4 28.10 6.02 15.04
CA GLU A 4 26.84 6.23 15.73
C GLU A 4 25.91 5.03 15.49
N VAL A 5 25.63 4.26 16.54
CA VAL A 5 24.77 3.08 16.47
C VAL A 5 23.40 3.38 17.07
N ARG A 6 22.36 2.74 16.55
CA ARG A 6 20.99 2.73 17.11
C ARG A 6 20.54 1.29 17.31
N ARG A 7 19.89 1.09 18.44
CA ARG A 7 19.37 -0.22 18.88
C ARG A 7 17.86 -0.22 18.89
N PHE A 8 17.29 -1.37 18.60
CA PHE A 8 15.84 -1.54 18.61
C PHE A 8 15.47 -3.00 18.68
N ALA A 9 14.53 -3.32 19.56
CA ALA A 9 13.78 -4.58 19.51
C ALA A 9 12.29 -4.33 19.71
N CYS A 10 11.48 -5.10 18.98
CA CYS A 10 10.03 -5.08 19.14
C CYS A 10 9.62 -5.86 20.38
N THR A 11 8.96 -5.22 21.34
CA THR A 11 8.47 -5.86 22.57
C THR A 11 7.12 -6.58 22.36
N GLY A 12 6.54 -6.57 21.17
CA GLY A 12 5.21 -7.15 20.93
C GLY A 12 4.06 -6.38 21.60
N CYS A 13 4.27 -5.10 21.96
CA CYS A 13 3.25 -4.32 22.67
C CYS A 13 1.99 -4.01 21.83
N GLY A 14 2.03 -4.20 20.52
CA GLY A 14 0.93 -3.95 19.57
C GLY A 14 0.61 -2.48 19.33
N ARG A 15 1.35 -1.54 19.89
CA ARG A 15 1.06 -0.10 19.79
C ARG A 15 1.29 0.47 18.39
N CYS A 16 2.31 0.03 17.69
CA CYS A 16 2.57 0.40 16.29
C CYS A 16 1.61 -0.30 15.30
N CYS A 17 0.80 -1.26 15.76
CA CYS A 17 -0.30 -1.88 15.01
C CYS A 17 -1.59 -1.08 15.19
N ASP A 18 -1.50 0.24 15.22
CA ASP A 18 -2.60 1.19 15.41
C ASP A 18 -3.42 1.44 14.15
N ARG A 19 -2.92 0.99 13.01
CA ARG A 19 -3.57 1.09 11.70
C ARG A 19 -3.35 -0.17 10.85
N PRO A 20 -4.26 -0.44 9.90
CA PRO A 20 -4.06 -1.52 8.95
C PRO A 20 -2.92 -1.19 7.97
N PRO A 21 -2.19 -2.22 7.48
CA PRO A 21 -1.06 -2.01 6.58
C PRO A 21 -1.48 -1.63 5.16
N GLU A 22 -0.61 -0.87 4.50
CA GLU A 22 -0.57 -0.75 3.04
C GLU A 22 0.23 -1.94 2.48
N LEU A 23 -0.24 -2.53 1.39
CA LEU A 23 0.28 -3.76 0.78
C LEU A 23 0.74 -3.48 -0.64
N LEU A 24 1.76 -4.18 -1.10
CA LEU A 24 2.01 -4.31 -2.53
C LEU A 24 0.89 -5.13 -3.19
N LEU A 25 0.67 -5.00 -4.50
CA LEU A 25 -0.49 -5.62 -5.16
C LEU A 25 -0.51 -7.15 -4.98
N SER A 26 0.62 -7.82 -5.19
CA SER A 26 0.73 -9.27 -5.04
C SER A 26 0.61 -9.74 -3.59
N GLU A 27 0.90 -8.89 -2.61
CA GLU A 27 0.71 -9.22 -1.18
C GLU A 27 -0.75 -9.24 -0.76
N ALA A 28 -1.65 -8.70 -1.59
CA ALA A 28 -3.07 -8.65 -1.29
C ALA A 28 -3.76 -10.03 -1.38
N ALA A 29 -3.36 -10.87 -2.35
CA ALA A 29 -4.00 -12.17 -2.60
C ALA A 29 -3.97 -13.11 -1.39
N PRO A 30 -2.83 -13.40 -0.72
CA PRO A 30 -2.80 -14.26 0.45
C PRO A 30 -3.56 -13.70 1.66
N LEU A 31 -3.83 -12.40 1.68
CA LEU A 31 -4.50 -11.70 2.79
C LEU A 31 -5.98 -11.40 2.51
N ALA A 32 -6.50 -11.79 1.32
CA ALA A 32 -7.87 -11.52 0.90
C ALA A 32 -8.95 -12.10 1.83
N GLY A 33 -8.68 -13.20 2.53
CA GLY A 33 -9.58 -13.78 3.54
C GLY A 33 -9.46 -13.15 4.94
N THR A 34 -8.48 -12.30 5.16
CA THR A 34 -8.19 -11.70 6.47
C THR A 34 -8.62 -10.24 6.55
N PHE A 35 -8.24 -9.45 5.56
CA PHE A 35 -8.50 -8.01 5.52
C PHE A 35 -9.56 -7.64 4.48
N VAL A 36 -10.30 -6.56 4.73
CA VAL A 36 -11.07 -5.90 3.69
C VAL A 36 -10.14 -5.03 2.86
N LEU A 37 -9.95 -5.37 1.59
CA LEU A 37 -8.93 -4.77 0.73
C LEU A 37 -9.53 -3.79 -0.28
N ARG A 38 -8.85 -2.65 -0.46
CA ARG A 38 -9.14 -1.65 -1.48
C ARG A 38 -7.92 -1.43 -2.35
N LEU A 39 -8.12 -1.11 -3.60
CA LEU A 39 -7.09 -0.63 -4.50
C LEU A 39 -6.90 0.87 -4.27
N MET A 40 -5.69 1.29 -3.97
CA MET A 40 -5.35 2.68 -3.63
C MET A 40 -4.46 3.29 -4.69
N PHE A 41 -4.77 4.54 -5.00
CA PHE A 41 -4.01 5.40 -5.92
C PHE A 41 -3.54 6.63 -5.17
N ARG A 42 -2.24 6.91 -5.19
CA ARG A 42 -1.65 8.09 -4.57
C ARG A 42 -0.66 8.76 -5.52
N LEU A 43 -0.74 10.08 -5.61
CA LEU A 43 0.20 10.87 -6.41
C LEU A 43 1.29 11.48 -5.53
N TYR A 44 2.52 11.30 -5.96
CA TYR A 44 3.68 11.98 -5.41
C TYR A 44 4.24 12.96 -6.42
N TRP A 45 4.54 14.15 -5.96
CA TRP A 45 5.17 15.19 -6.76
C TRP A 45 6.61 15.35 -6.27
N LEU A 46 7.57 15.03 -7.12
CA LEU A 46 8.98 15.17 -6.80
C LEU A 46 9.57 16.26 -7.68
N PRO A 47 10.21 17.32 -7.14
CA PRO A 47 10.95 18.28 -7.93
C PRO A 47 11.98 17.59 -8.80
N GLU A 48 12.18 18.08 -10.03
CA GLU A 48 13.16 17.49 -10.96
C GLU A 48 14.60 17.78 -10.54
N ASP A 49 14.83 18.91 -9.87
CA ASP A 49 16.14 19.33 -9.40
C ASP A 49 16.26 19.33 -7.85
N LEU A 50 17.48 19.08 -7.39
CA LEU A 50 17.82 19.00 -5.97
C LEU A 50 17.60 20.33 -5.24
N LYS A 51 17.91 21.47 -5.88
CA LYS A 51 17.79 22.78 -5.22
C LYS A 51 16.33 23.11 -4.90
N ALA A 52 15.42 22.78 -5.81
CA ALA A 52 14.00 22.92 -5.57
C ALA A 52 13.49 21.98 -4.47
N TYR A 53 14.00 20.74 -4.43
CA TYR A 53 13.70 19.80 -3.35
C TYR A 53 14.12 20.34 -1.97
N LEU A 54 15.36 20.82 -1.85
CA LEU A 54 15.91 21.35 -0.62
C LEU A 54 15.35 22.73 -0.22
N SER A 55 14.51 23.35 -1.05
CA SER A 55 13.91 24.66 -0.73
C SER A 55 12.76 24.60 0.29
N THR A 56 12.25 23.41 0.61
CA THR A 56 11.25 23.21 1.64
C THR A 56 11.94 22.89 2.97
N ALA A 57 11.50 23.49 4.07
CA ALA A 57 12.12 23.31 5.39
C ALA A 57 12.15 21.83 5.83
N GLU A 58 11.10 21.09 5.54
CA GLU A 58 11.00 19.66 5.83
C GLU A 58 12.04 18.83 5.05
N GLN A 59 12.27 19.16 3.79
CA GLN A 59 13.17 18.42 2.90
C GLN A 59 14.61 18.89 2.96
N ALA A 60 14.87 20.09 3.49
CA ALA A 60 16.23 20.60 3.67
C ALA A 60 17.06 19.72 4.64
N ALA A 61 16.41 19.17 5.67
CA ALA A 61 17.04 18.26 6.61
C ALA A 61 17.39 16.89 6.00
N ASP A 62 16.65 16.47 4.97
CA ASP A 62 16.82 15.15 4.31
C ASP A 62 18.12 15.06 3.50
N GLY A 63 18.60 16.18 2.94
CA GLY A 63 19.82 16.25 2.16
C GLY A 63 19.74 15.61 0.77
N ALA A 64 20.84 15.75 0.02
CA ALA A 64 20.95 15.29 -1.37
C ALA A 64 20.85 13.74 -1.50
N ALA A 65 21.39 13.01 -0.53
CA ALA A 65 21.36 11.55 -0.54
C ALA A 65 19.92 11.02 -0.45
N ALA A 66 19.10 11.60 0.42
CA ALA A 66 17.71 11.25 0.57
C ALA A 66 16.90 11.57 -0.71
N PHE A 67 17.15 12.70 -1.36
CA PHE A 67 16.53 13.04 -2.64
C PHE A 67 16.78 11.97 -3.71
N LEU A 68 18.05 11.58 -3.90
CA LEU A 68 18.42 10.58 -4.90
C LEU A 68 17.82 9.21 -4.59
N GLN A 69 17.82 8.81 -3.32
CA GLN A 69 17.20 7.56 -2.89
C GLN A 69 15.68 7.59 -3.06
N ARG A 70 15.00 8.69 -2.70
CA ARG A 70 13.55 8.88 -2.91
C ARG A 70 13.17 8.79 -4.38
N LYS A 71 13.96 9.42 -5.26
CA LYS A 71 13.76 9.34 -6.71
C LYS A 71 13.89 7.90 -7.23
N ARG A 72 14.88 7.15 -6.72
CA ARG A 72 15.06 5.72 -7.05
C ARG A 72 13.89 4.88 -6.57
N LEU A 73 13.48 5.05 -5.31
CA LEU A 73 12.35 4.32 -4.71
C LEU A 73 11.04 4.58 -5.46
N LEU A 74 10.75 5.84 -5.80
CA LEU A 74 9.58 6.17 -6.61
C LEU A 74 9.66 5.53 -8.00
N GLY A 75 10.85 5.40 -8.60
CA GLY A 75 11.05 4.67 -9.85
C GLY A 75 10.76 3.17 -9.73
N THR A 76 10.94 2.59 -8.53
CA THR A 76 10.67 1.16 -8.25
C THR A 76 9.19 0.92 -7.94
N PHE A 77 8.58 1.76 -7.10
CA PHE A 77 7.26 1.51 -6.52
C PHE A 77 6.12 2.30 -7.20
N ALA A 78 6.40 3.11 -8.20
CA ALA A 78 5.41 4.00 -8.81
C ALA A 78 5.55 4.09 -10.32
N ALA A 79 4.41 4.24 -11.00
CA ALA A 79 4.39 4.58 -12.41
C ALA A 79 4.74 6.06 -12.59
N ARG A 80 5.68 6.37 -13.49
CA ARG A 80 5.97 7.75 -13.86
C ARG A 80 4.82 8.33 -14.69
N SER A 81 4.29 9.45 -14.25
CA SER A 81 3.29 10.25 -14.96
C SER A 81 3.93 11.49 -15.62
N SER A 82 3.13 12.31 -16.27
CA SER A 82 3.57 13.53 -16.95
C SER A 82 4.23 14.52 -15.99
N GLY A 83 5.15 15.34 -16.50
CA GLY A 83 5.73 16.47 -15.76
C GLY A 83 4.68 17.54 -15.46
N ALA A 84 4.83 18.25 -14.37
CA ALA A 84 4.00 19.38 -13.98
C ALA A 84 4.86 20.59 -13.65
N ARG A 85 4.28 21.78 -13.73
CA ARG A 85 4.87 23.00 -13.20
C ARG A 85 4.16 23.37 -11.92
N GLY A 86 4.90 23.68 -10.88
CA GLY A 86 4.38 24.14 -9.60
C GLY A 86 5.22 25.31 -9.08
N PHE A 87 4.89 25.80 -7.89
CA PHE A 87 5.55 26.93 -7.26
C PHE A 87 6.21 26.46 -5.96
N ALA A 88 7.52 26.69 -5.81
CA ALA A 88 8.24 26.42 -4.59
C ALA A 88 9.32 27.47 -4.38
N GLY A 89 9.47 27.97 -3.14
CA GLY A 89 10.48 28.98 -2.81
C GLY A 89 10.40 30.26 -3.65
N GLY A 90 9.21 30.71 -4.06
CA GLY A 90 9.01 31.91 -4.87
C GLY A 90 9.34 31.74 -6.37
N LYS A 91 9.59 30.51 -6.85
CA LYS A 91 9.96 30.21 -8.25
C LYS A 91 9.11 29.11 -8.86
N THR A 92 8.92 29.15 -10.18
CA THR A 92 8.33 28.05 -10.93
C THR A 92 9.29 26.87 -10.95
N VAL A 93 8.85 25.74 -10.45
CA VAL A 93 9.60 24.48 -10.36
C VAL A 93 8.95 23.43 -11.25
N ARG A 94 9.76 22.60 -11.89
CA ARG A 94 9.29 21.42 -12.62
C ARG A 94 9.24 20.22 -11.67
N TYR A 95 8.16 19.49 -11.74
CA TYR A 95 7.93 18.27 -10.96
C TYR A 95 7.72 17.08 -11.89
N THR A 96 8.23 15.93 -11.51
CA THR A 96 7.77 14.63 -12.01
C THR A 96 6.67 14.13 -11.08
N LYS A 97 5.54 13.73 -11.64
CA LYS A 97 4.47 13.07 -10.93
C LYS A 97 4.70 11.56 -10.95
N TYR A 98 4.51 10.93 -9.81
CA TYR A 98 4.59 9.48 -9.64
C TYR A 98 3.28 8.98 -9.07
N LEU A 99 2.64 8.04 -9.77
CA LEU A 99 1.42 7.36 -9.35
C LEU A 99 1.81 6.04 -8.69
N THR A 100 1.62 5.92 -7.38
CA THR A 100 1.67 4.63 -6.69
C THR A 100 0.32 3.96 -6.73
N ILE A 101 0.32 2.65 -6.95
CA ILE A 101 -0.85 1.79 -6.96
C ILE A 101 -0.53 0.66 -5.97
N SER A 102 -1.33 0.55 -4.93
CA SER A 102 -1.12 -0.42 -3.86
C SER A 102 -2.46 -0.98 -3.37
N ALA A 103 -2.44 -2.04 -2.58
CA ALA A 103 -3.63 -2.46 -1.87
C ALA A 103 -3.62 -1.82 -0.47
N LEU A 104 -4.75 -1.24 -0.09
CA LEU A 104 -4.98 -0.68 1.24
C LEU A 104 -5.96 -1.55 2.00
N THR A 105 -5.64 -1.89 3.22
CA THR A 105 -6.61 -2.51 4.13
C THR A 105 -7.56 -1.43 4.66
N LEU A 106 -8.87 -1.65 4.51
CA LEU A 106 -9.89 -0.73 5.04
C LEU A 106 -9.79 -0.70 6.57
N ASP A 107 -9.73 0.51 7.11
CA ASP A 107 -9.78 0.72 8.57
C ASP A 107 -11.22 0.58 9.07
N THR A 108 -11.55 -0.59 9.59
CA THR A 108 -12.87 -0.91 10.16
C THR A 108 -12.89 -0.76 11.69
N SER A 109 -11.72 -0.56 12.30
CA SER A 109 -11.57 -0.41 13.75
C SER A 109 -10.48 0.62 14.04
N PRO A 110 -10.80 1.93 14.00
CA PRO A 110 -9.81 2.99 14.17
C PRO A 110 -8.91 2.78 15.39
N GLY A 111 -7.61 2.98 15.19
CA GLY A 111 -6.60 2.78 16.22
C GLY A 111 -6.20 1.32 16.46
N ARG A 112 -6.59 0.40 15.57
CA ARG A 112 -6.23 -1.03 15.71
C ARG A 112 -6.19 -1.77 14.37
N CYS A 113 -5.08 -2.47 14.11
CA CYS A 113 -5.00 -3.37 12.97
C CYS A 113 -6.00 -4.55 13.13
N PRO A 114 -6.79 -4.89 12.09
CA PRO A 114 -7.73 -6.01 12.15
C PRO A 114 -7.09 -7.39 12.39
N ALA A 115 -5.80 -7.56 12.12
CA ALA A 115 -5.07 -8.79 12.40
C ALA A 115 -4.56 -8.88 13.86
N LEU A 116 -4.71 -7.83 14.66
CA LEU A 116 -4.24 -7.86 16.04
C LEU A 116 -5.22 -8.63 16.95
N ARG A 117 -4.73 -9.70 17.59
CA ARG A 117 -5.45 -10.51 18.58
C ARG A 117 -4.63 -10.52 19.87
N ASP A 118 -5.19 -10.08 20.98
CA ASP A 118 -4.53 -10.04 22.28
C ASP A 118 -3.11 -9.46 22.24
N ARG A 119 -2.94 -8.37 21.50
CA ARG A 119 -1.68 -7.67 21.20
C ARG A 119 -0.69 -8.44 20.31
N LEU A 120 -1.05 -9.62 19.82
CA LEU A 120 -0.23 -10.40 18.88
C LEU A 120 -0.80 -10.34 17.47
N CYS A 121 0.07 -10.37 16.49
CA CYS A 121 -0.30 -10.39 15.07
C CYS A 121 -0.75 -11.80 14.67
N SER A 122 -2.03 -11.96 14.28
CA SER A 122 -2.58 -13.26 13.85
C SER A 122 -2.05 -13.73 12.48
N VAL A 123 -1.37 -12.85 11.75
CA VAL A 123 -0.73 -13.14 10.45
C VAL A 123 0.80 -12.95 10.52
N TYR A 124 1.40 -13.25 11.69
CA TYR A 124 2.82 -12.92 11.93
C TYR A 124 3.76 -13.47 10.86
N ASP A 125 3.61 -14.72 10.46
CA ASP A 125 4.46 -15.36 9.45
C ASP A 125 4.16 -14.88 8.02
N ALA A 126 2.91 -14.45 7.78
CA ALA A 126 2.43 -13.89 6.52
C ALA A 126 2.40 -12.36 6.52
N ARG A 127 3.12 -11.70 7.44
CA ARG A 127 3.17 -10.23 7.50
C ARG A 127 3.62 -9.66 6.17
N PRO A 128 2.93 -8.61 5.66
CA PRO A 128 3.37 -7.90 4.47
C PRO A 128 4.71 -7.18 4.69
N SER A 129 5.38 -6.84 3.61
CA SER A 129 6.68 -6.16 3.63
C SER A 129 6.66 -4.87 4.46
N ALA A 130 5.57 -4.13 4.44
CA ALA A 130 5.39 -2.93 5.26
C ALA A 130 5.52 -3.22 6.76
N CYS A 131 4.95 -4.35 7.24
CA CYS A 131 5.02 -4.75 8.65
C CYS A 131 6.37 -5.38 9.01
N ARG A 132 6.97 -6.16 8.10
CA ARG A 132 8.28 -6.79 8.34
C ARG A 132 9.41 -5.78 8.39
N SER A 133 9.30 -4.68 7.67
CA SER A 133 10.32 -3.64 7.61
C SER A 133 10.22 -2.59 8.72
N VAL A 134 9.25 -2.69 9.65
CA VAL A 134 9.12 -1.75 10.78
C VAL A 134 10.42 -1.79 11.64
N PRO A 135 10.94 -0.63 12.06
CA PRO A 135 10.47 0.73 11.81
C PRO A 135 10.86 1.31 10.45
N PHE A 136 11.64 0.62 9.66
CA PHE A 136 12.25 1.10 8.40
C PHE A 136 11.39 0.75 7.18
N HIS A 137 10.27 1.44 6.98
CA HIS A 137 9.41 1.18 5.84
C HIS A 137 10.20 1.15 4.52
N TYR A 138 9.94 0.15 3.68
CA TYR A 138 10.72 -0.11 2.45
C TYR A 138 10.71 1.07 1.45
N SER A 139 9.65 1.88 1.43
CA SER A 139 9.54 3.05 0.54
C SER A 139 10.27 4.29 1.08
N ARG A 140 10.84 4.27 2.29
CA ARG A 140 11.63 5.38 2.84
C ARG A 140 13.09 5.27 2.44
N PRO A 141 13.76 6.39 2.13
CA PRO A 141 15.20 6.42 1.89
C PRO A 141 16.00 5.86 3.06
N GLN A 142 17.02 5.05 2.78
CA GLN A 142 17.93 4.55 3.82
C GLN A 142 18.72 5.67 4.51
N ALA A 143 18.99 6.78 3.80
CA ALA A 143 19.65 7.94 4.39
C ALA A 143 18.87 8.55 5.58
N LEU A 144 17.56 8.25 5.68
CA LEU A 144 16.70 8.69 6.78
C LEU A 144 16.51 7.61 7.86
N ALA A 145 17.29 6.54 7.84
CA ALA A 145 17.07 5.41 8.75
C ALA A 145 17.16 5.82 10.23
N GLN A 146 18.16 6.64 10.56
CA GLN A 146 18.38 7.10 11.93
C GLN A 146 17.24 7.99 12.41
N SER A 147 16.90 9.07 11.67
CA SER A 147 15.79 9.95 12.04
C SER A 147 14.47 9.21 12.09
N THR A 148 14.24 8.28 11.15
CA THR A 148 13.03 7.44 11.16
C THR A 148 12.92 6.58 12.41
N LEU A 149 14.03 6.00 12.87
CA LEU A 149 14.03 5.20 14.09
C LEU A 149 13.82 6.07 15.33
N ASP A 150 14.52 7.22 15.39
CA ASP A 150 14.40 8.16 16.52
C ASP A 150 12.94 8.67 16.64
N GLU A 151 12.32 9.09 15.55
CA GLU A 151 10.89 9.47 15.52
C GLU A 151 9.98 8.33 15.97
N PHE A 152 10.23 7.11 15.48
CA PHE A 152 9.41 5.95 15.78
C PHE A 152 9.49 5.57 17.26
N THR A 153 10.67 5.50 17.84
CA THR A 153 10.89 5.10 19.24
C THR A 153 10.45 6.17 20.24
N GLN A 154 10.42 7.44 19.80
CA GLN A 154 9.94 8.57 20.60
C GLN A 154 8.41 8.78 20.48
N THR A 155 7.72 8.00 19.65
CA THR A 155 6.26 8.12 19.51
C THR A 155 5.58 7.83 20.85
N PRO A 156 4.73 8.74 21.36
CA PRO A 156 4.08 8.55 22.65
C PRO A 156 3.30 7.24 22.73
N GLY A 157 3.53 6.47 23.78
CA GLY A 157 2.85 5.20 24.02
C GLY A 157 3.46 3.99 23.32
N TYR A 158 4.47 4.14 22.47
CA TYR A 158 5.24 3.02 21.96
C TYR A 158 6.20 2.50 23.04
N LEU A 159 6.24 1.17 23.20
CA LEU A 159 7.06 0.49 24.22
C LEU A 159 8.19 -0.27 23.55
N CYS A 160 8.97 0.42 22.72
CA CYS A 160 10.09 -0.16 22.03
C CYS A 160 11.28 -0.36 23.00
N ASP A 161 11.98 -1.48 22.84
CA ASP A 161 13.22 -1.71 23.55
C ASP A 161 14.38 -1.07 22.77
N THR A 162 15.09 -0.14 23.40
CA THR A 162 16.27 0.56 22.87
C THR A 162 17.46 0.47 23.81
N ASP A 163 17.39 -0.44 24.79
CA ASP A 163 18.43 -0.65 25.80
C ASP A 163 19.76 -1.08 25.18
N PRO A 164 20.89 -0.93 25.92
CA PRO A 164 22.22 -1.33 25.44
C PRO A 164 22.33 -2.79 24.98
N GLU A 165 21.48 -3.67 25.50
CA GLU A 165 21.45 -5.09 25.13
C GLU A 165 20.57 -5.37 23.89
N ALA A 166 19.72 -4.40 23.47
CA ALA A 166 18.92 -4.58 22.27
C ALA A 166 19.80 -4.65 21.02
N PRO A 167 19.35 -5.37 19.96
CA PRO A 167 20.11 -5.51 18.72
C PRO A 167 20.42 -4.15 18.07
N VAL A 168 21.64 -4.02 17.51
CA VAL A 168 21.98 -2.89 16.65
C VAL A 168 21.21 -3.01 15.34
N VAL A 169 20.41 -2.00 15.00
CA VAL A 169 19.61 -1.99 13.79
C VAL A 169 20.02 -0.92 12.79
N VAL A 170 20.71 0.15 13.26
CA VAL A 170 21.35 1.17 12.41
C VAL A 170 22.78 1.35 12.89
N ALA A 171 23.73 1.37 11.96
CA ALA A 171 25.12 1.72 12.19
C ALA A 171 25.60 2.59 11.03
N ASP A 172 26.34 3.67 11.35
CA ASP A 172 26.89 4.62 10.36
C ASP A 172 25.83 5.10 9.35
N GLY A 173 24.62 5.40 9.83
CA GLY A 173 23.49 5.84 9.02
C GLY A 173 22.90 4.77 8.09
N ARG A 174 23.28 3.50 8.27
CA ARG A 174 22.79 2.38 7.45
C ARG A 174 21.97 1.40 8.28
N ILE A 175 20.89 0.88 7.70
CA ILE A 175 20.13 -0.23 8.28
C ILE A 175 21.00 -1.49 8.22
N VAL A 176 21.31 -2.06 9.38
CA VAL A 176 22.14 -3.28 9.53
C VAL A 176 21.33 -4.47 10.05
N SER A 177 20.09 -4.28 10.48
CA SER A 177 19.18 -5.37 10.84
C SER A 177 18.96 -6.31 9.65
N PRO A 178 19.34 -7.59 9.72
CA PRO A 178 19.19 -8.54 8.62
C PRO A 178 17.71 -8.71 8.22
N GLU A 179 16.79 -8.72 9.19
CA GLU A 179 15.35 -8.86 8.94
C GLU A 179 14.82 -7.64 8.16
N ALA A 180 15.17 -6.42 8.57
CA ALA A 180 14.73 -5.21 7.89
C ALA A 180 15.33 -5.09 6.49
N VAL A 181 16.60 -5.45 6.30
CA VAL A 181 17.26 -5.48 4.99
C VAL A 181 16.58 -6.49 4.07
N ALA A 182 16.32 -7.70 4.56
CA ALA A 182 15.65 -8.76 3.79
C ALA A 182 14.22 -8.35 3.41
N ALA A 183 13.45 -7.76 4.34
CA ALA A 183 12.09 -7.28 4.08
C ALA A 183 12.06 -6.17 3.01
N ARG A 184 13.00 -5.23 3.05
CA ARG A 184 13.14 -4.16 2.05
C ARG A 184 13.52 -4.70 0.66
N SER A 185 14.43 -5.67 0.62
CA SER A 185 14.83 -6.34 -0.63
C SER A 185 13.68 -7.16 -1.22
N HIS A 186 12.94 -7.87 -0.37
CA HIS A 186 11.74 -8.60 -0.79
C HIS A 186 10.68 -7.66 -1.37
N ALA A 187 10.41 -6.53 -0.70
CA ALA A 187 9.47 -5.53 -1.21
C ALA A 187 9.85 -5.00 -2.60
N ALA A 188 11.15 -4.77 -2.85
CA ALA A 188 11.63 -4.33 -4.16
C ALA A 188 11.39 -5.41 -5.24
N ALA A 189 11.66 -6.68 -4.93
CA ALA A 189 11.42 -7.79 -5.85
C ALA A 189 9.91 -7.98 -6.14
N VAL A 190 9.05 -7.84 -5.13
CA VAL A 190 7.59 -7.88 -5.31
C VAL A 190 7.12 -6.73 -6.18
N ALA A 191 7.61 -5.50 -5.94
CA ALA A 191 7.25 -4.34 -6.76
C ALA A 191 7.70 -4.48 -8.22
N GLU A 192 8.86 -5.08 -8.47
CA GLU A 192 9.33 -5.40 -9.82
C GLU A 192 8.40 -6.42 -10.50
N ALA A 193 7.99 -7.47 -9.79
CA ALA A 193 7.03 -8.45 -10.29
C ALA A 193 5.65 -7.81 -10.56
N ASP A 194 5.22 -6.85 -9.72
CA ASP A 194 3.96 -6.11 -9.89
C ASP A 194 3.99 -5.08 -11.04
N ALA A 195 5.13 -4.83 -11.67
CA ALA A 195 5.26 -3.80 -12.71
C ALA A 195 4.31 -3.99 -13.90
N LEU A 196 4.09 -5.24 -14.32
CA LEU A 196 3.12 -5.55 -15.38
C LEU A 196 1.68 -5.25 -14.96
N TRP A 197 1.34 -5.51 -13.70
CA TRP A 197 0.02 -5.21 -13.14
C TRP A 197 -0.21 -3.71 -13.03
N HIS A 198 0.77 -2.96 -12.52
CA HIS A 198 0.74 -1.50 -12.53
C HIS A 198 0.51 -0.94 -13.93
N ALA A 199 1.27 -1.43 -14.92
CA ALA A 199 1.12 -1.01 -16.31
C ALA A 199 -0.27 -1.34 -16.89
N ALA A 200 -0.84 -2.50 -16.53
CA ALA A 200 -2.19 -2.88 -16.96
C ALA A 200 -3.26 -1.95 -16.36
N ILE A 201 -3.15 -1.63 -15.06
CA ILE A 201 -4.06 -0.69 -14.39
C ILE A 201 -3.97 0.70 -15.03
N VAL A 202 -2.74 1.22 -15.22
CA VAL A 202 -2.53 2.54 -15.84
C VAL A 202 -3.11 2.60 -17.27
N ARG A 203 -2.88 1.57 -18.08
CA ARG A 203 -3.48 1.47 -19.43
C ARG A 203 -5.01 1.44 -19.37
N ARG A 204 -5.59 0.78 -18.38
CA ARG A 204 -7.04 0.71 -18.20
C ARG A 204 -7.63 2.07 -17.81
N MET A 205 -6.97 2.80 -16.90
CA MET A 205 -7.37 4.16 -16.51
C MET A 205 -7.37 5.14 -17.70
N GLN A 206 -6.47 4.95 -18.66
CA GLN A 206 -6.38 5.81 -19.85
C GLN A 206 -7.46 5.53 -20.89
N LYS A 207 -8.00 4.31 -20.94
CA LYS A 207 -8.96 3.91 -21.98
C LYS A 207 -10.41 4.30 -21.70
N ASP A 208 -10.75 4.63 -20.46
CA ASP A 208 -12.07 5.05 -19.99
C ASP A 208 -13.27 4.19 -20.52
N VAL A 209 -13.02 2.90 -20.78
CA VAL A 209 -14.01 2.02 -21.40
C VAL A 209 -14.19 0.74 -20.61
N GLY A 210 -15.43 0.43 -20.23
CA GLY A 210 -15.85 -0.90 -19.80
C GLY A 210 -16.29 -1.02 -18.34
N ALA A 211 -16.70 -2.25 -17.98
CA ALA A 211 -17.36 -2.59 -16.71
C ALA A 211 -16.47 -2.55 -15.45
N ILE A 212 -15.23 -2.09 -15.53
CA ILE A 212 -14.32 -1.94 -14.37
C ILE A 212 -14.19 -0.45 -14.08
N SER A 213 -14.72 -0.02 -12.95
CA SER A 213 -14.62 1.36 -12.49
C SER A 213 -13.27 1.60 -11.87
N LEU A 214 -12.42 2.37 -12.57
CA LEU A 214 -11.16 2.90 -12.04
C LEU A 214 -11.21 4.44 -12.07
N PRO A 215 -10.59 5.13 -11.11
CA PRO A 215 -10.55 6.58 -11.12
C PRO A 215 -9.73 7.08 -12.31
N ARG A 216 -10.12 8.21 -12.90
CA ARG A 216 -9.31 8.89 -13.90
C ARG A 216 -8.13 9.59 -13.23
N LEU A 217 -7.04 9.76 -13.97
CA LEU A 217 -5.86 10.47 -13.44
C LEU A 217 -6.24 11.90 -12.95
N ALA A 218 -7.11 12.61 -13.68
CA ALA A 218 -7.59 13.92 -13.29
C ALA A 218 -8.38 13.91 -11.96
N GLU A 219 -9.15 12.85 -11.69
CA GLU A 219 -9.86 12.68 -10.42
C GLU A 219 -8.89 12.43 -9.26
N ILE A 220 -7.86 11.61 -9.50
CA ILE A 220 -6.79 11.40 -8.52
C ILE A 220 -6.04 12.71 -8.25
N GLU A 221 -5.76 13.50 -9.29
CA GLU A 221 -5.11 14.81 -9.17
C GLU A 221 -5.97 15.80 -8.38
N ALA A 222 -7.27 15.85 -8.62
CA ALA A 222 -8.20 16.68 -7.88
C ALA A 222 -8.29 16.27 -6.40
N ASN A 223 -8.17 14.97 -6.11
CA ASN A 223 -8.22 14.40 -4.77
C ASN A 223 -6.83 14.29 -4.10
N ALA A 224 -5.75 14.74 -4.75
CA ALA A 224 -4.38 14.61 -4.23
C ALA A 224 -4.19 15.31 -2.88
N GLN A 225 -4.95 16.37 -2.59
CA GLN A 225 -4.95 17.03 -1.27
C GLN A 225 -5.62 16.16 -0.18
N ALA A 226 -6.53 15.27 -0.55
CA ALA A 226 -7.13 14.29 0.35
C ALA A 226 -6.22 13.05 0.59
N GLY A 227 -5.04 13.00 -0.04
CA GLY A 227 -4.01 11.99 0.17
C GLY A 227 -4.07 10.81 -0.80
N ALA A 228 -5.22 10.21 -1.07
CA ALA A 228 -5.35 9.06 -1.95
C ALA A 228 -6.79 8.89 -2.45
N SER A 229 -6.93 8.28 -3.64
CA SER A 229 -8.20 7.76 -4.14
C SER A 229 -8.22 6.23 -3.99
N THR A 230 -9.37 5.69 -3.62
CA THR A 230 -9.50 4.24 -3.42
C THR A 230 -10.75 3.69 -4.10
N VAL A 231 -10.64 2.49 -4.63
CA VAL A 231 -11.77 1.70 -5.16
C VAL A 231 -11.70 0.28 -4.58
N SER A 232 -12.70 -0.54 -4.86
CA SER A 232 -12.67 -1.96 -4.49
C SER A 232 -11.46 -2.68 -5.09
N MET A 233 -10.82 -3.58 -4.33
CA MET A 233 -9.70 -4.39 -4.83
C MET A 233 -10.15 -5.33 -5.98
N LEU A 234 -11.44 -5.62 -6.09
CA LEU A 234 -12.01 -6.36 -7.22
C LEU A 234 -11.64 -5.73 -8.57
N ALA A 235 -11.63 -4.40 -8.67
CA ALA A 235 -11.21 -3.71 -9.87
C ALA A 235 -9.77 -4.07 -10.28
N GLY A 236 -8.84 -4.12 -9.31
CA GLY A 236 -7.46 -4.53 -9.53
C GLY A 236 -7.35 -5.98 -10.01
N TRP A 237 -8.04 -6.91 -9.36
CA TRP A 237 -8.03 -8.33 -9.75
C TRP A 237 -8.65 -8.58 -11.11
N ARG A 238 -9.72 -7.87 -11.46
CA ARG A 238 -10.32 -7.95 -12.80
C ARG A 238 -9.39 -7.44 -13.89
N VAL A 239 -8.68 -6.33 -13.63
CA VAL A 239 -7.64 -5.84 -14.56
C VAL A 239 -6.50 -6.86 -14.70
N ALA A 240 -6.08 -7.49 -13.61
CA ALA A 240 -5.05 -8.54 -13.66
C ALA A 240 -5.51 -9.75 -14.48
N ALA A 241 -6.76 -10.16 -14.34
CA ALA A 241 -7.35 -11.26 -15.11
C ALA A 241 -7.50 -10.90 -16.60
N ASP A 242 -7.97 -9.70 -16.92
CA ASP A 242 -8.06 -9.21 -18.31
C ASP A 242 -6.69 -9.09 -18.99
N ALA A 243 -5.64 -8.86 -18.20
CA ALA A 243 -4.25 -8.78 -18.67
C ALA A 243 -3.53 -10.13 -18.68
N GLY A 244 -4.15 -11.21 -18.23
CA GLY A 244 -3.56 -12.55 -18.14
C GLY A 244 -2.49 -12.70 -17.06
N ILE A 245 -2.45 -11.80 -16.07
CA ILE A 245 -1.53 -11.87 -14.92
C ILE A 245 -2.02 -12.93 -13.92
N ILE A 246 -3.31 -13.03 -13.73
CA ILE A 246 -3.99 -14.12 -13.05
C ILE A 246 -5.05 -14.70 -14.00
N ASP A 247 -5.56 -15.89 -13.74
CA ASP A 247 -6.68 -16.40 -14.51
C ASP A 247 -8.05 -15.95 -13.93
N GLN A 248 -9.12 -16.16 -14.69
CA GLN A 248 -10.48 -15.79 -14.28
C GLN A 248 -10.98 -16.62 -13.08
N ALA A 249 -10.46 -17.85 -12.89
CA ALA A 249 -10.81 -18.69 -11.75
C ALA A 249 -10.20 -18.13 -10.47
N GLU A 250 -8.95 -17.69 -10.53
CA GLU A 250 -8.27 -17.04 -9.42
C GLU A 250 -8.93 -15.71 -9.05
N CYS A 251 -9.30 -14.88 -10.03
CA CYS A 251 -10.04 -13.64 -9.78
C CYS A 251 -11.36 -13.92 -9.03
N ARG A 252 -12.11 -14.93 -9.44
CA ARG A 252 -13.34 -15.36 -8.74
C ARG A 252 -13.06 -15.86 -7.34
N ARG A 253 -12.01 -16.67 -7.16
CA ARG A 253 -11.60 -17.20 -5.85
C ARG A 253 -11.28 -16.05 -4.88
N LEU A 254 -10.51 -15.06 -5.34
CA LEU A 254 -10.15 -13.89 -4.53
C LEU A 254 -11.39 -13.04 -4.19
N ALA A 255 -12.30 -12.86 -5.12
CA ALA A 255 -13.58 -12.18 -4.89
C ALA A 255 -14.41 -12.92 -3.83
N GLN A 256 -14.48 -14.25 -3.90
CA GLN A 256 -15.19 -15.06 -2.92
C GLN A 256 -14.55 -14.97 -1.52
N LEU A 257 -13.22 -15.02 -1.44
CA LEU A 257 -12.50 -14.87 -0.16
C LEU A 257 -12.74 -13.50 0.48
N GLN A 258 -12.84 -12.45 -0.33
CA GLN A 258 -13.01 -11.08 0.16
C GLN A 258 -14.41 -10.83 0.75
N LEU A 259 -15.44 -11.56 0.34
CA LEU A 259 -16.76 -11.46 0.95
C LEU A 259 -16.76 -11.80 2.43
N GLY A 260 -15.97 -12.79 2.87
CA GLY A 260 -15.91 -13.20 4.26
C GLY A 260 -15.55 -12.08 5.23
N PRO A 261 -14.41 -11.39 5.07
CA PRO A 261 -14.08 -10.24 5.91
C PRO A 261 -15.07 -9.07 5.79
N ILE A 262 -15.61 -8.79 4.59
CA ILE A 262 -16.61 -7.74 4.40
C ILE A 262 -17.87 -8.04 5.22
N GLU A 263 -18.43 -9.23 5.10
CA GLU A 263 -19.63 -9.65 5.81
C GLU A 263 -19.42 -9.70 7.33
N ARG A 264 -18.25 -10.13 7.76
CA ARG A 264 -17.86 -10.13 9.18
C ARG A 264 -17.82 -8.71 9.74
N GLU A 265 -17.21 -7.75 9.05
CA GLU A 265 -17.13 -6.37 9.53
C GLU A 265 -18.51 -5.67 9.54
N ILE A 266 -19.37 -5.95 8.55
CA ILE A 266 -20.77 -5.49 8.54
C ILE A 266 -21.51 -6.07 9.77
N ALA A 267 -21.38 -7.36 10.03
CA ALA A 267 -22.05 -8.02 11.14
C ALA A 267 -21.58 -7.55 12.51
N LEU A 268 -20.28 -7.23 12.66
CA LEU A 268 -19.72 -6.69 13.90
C LEU A 268 -20.22 -5.28 14.21
N GLY A 269 -20.57 -4.49 13.19
CA GLY A 269 -21.17 -3.16 13.33
C GLY A 269 -20.29 -2.13 14.07
N ARG A 270 -18.98 -2.36 14.14
CA ARG A 270 -18.04 -1.52 14.91
C ARG A 270 -17.53 -0.30 14.13
N CYS A 271 -17.66 -0.32 12.81
CA CYS A 271 -17.21 0.75 11.93
C CYS A 271 -18.11 1.98 11.96
N GLY A 272 -17.55 3.16 11.73
CA GLY A 272 -18.30 4.39 11.52
C GLY A 272 -19.22 4.33 10.29
N ALA A 273 -20.08 5.33 10.13
CA ALA A 273 -21.09 5.39 9.07
C ALA A 273 -20.46 5.24 7.67
N ASP A 274 -19.43 6.02 7.37
CA ASP A 274 -18.76 6.04 6.05
C ASP A 274 -18.12 4.70 5.69
N ALA A 275 -17.47 4.06 6.68
CA ALA A 275 -16.88 2.74 6.49
C ALA A 275 -17.95 1.66 6.29
N ARG A 276 -19.10 1.78 6.96
CA ARG A 276 -20.24 0.88 6.79
C ARG A 276 -20.83 0.99 5.39
N GLU A 277 -21.06 2.20 4.89
CA GLU A 277 -21.54 2.44 3.54
C GLU A 277 -20.58 1.83 2.50
N THR A 278 -19.28 2.11 2.64
CA THR A 278 -18.24 1.50 1.80
C THR A 278 -18.29 -0.03 1.82
N LEU A 279 -18.46 -0.65 3.00
CA LEU A 279 -18.56 -2.11 3.11
C LEU A 279 -19.80 -2.66 2.40
N GLN A 280 -20.95 -1.99 2.50
CA GLN A 280 -22.19 -2.39 1.83
C GLN A 280 -22.08 -2.28 0.31
N GLU A 281 -21.49 -1.20 -0.20
CA GLU A 281 -21.22 -1.02 -1.63
C GLU A 281 -20.30 -2.12 -2.16
N MET A 282 -19.20 -2.40 -1.44
CA MET A 282 -18.28 -3.48 -1.78
C MET A 282 -18.98 -4.84 -1.77
N GLN A 283 -19.80 -5.14 -0.75
CA GLN A 283 -20.55 -6.40 -0.68
C GLN A 283 -21.46 -6.58 -1.91
N ALA A 284 -22.18 -5.52 -2.28
CA ALA A 284 -23.05 -5.54 -3.46
C ALA A 284 -22.26 -5.78 -4.75
N GLU A 285 -21.13 -5.07 -4.93
CA GLU A 285 -20.25 -5.23 -6.10
C GLU A 285 -19.69 -6.65 -6.23
N TYR A 286 -19.17 -7.21 -5.14
CA TYR A 286 -18.61 -8.58 -5.13
C TYR A 286 -19.68 -9.63 -5.41
N ARG A 287 -20.87 -9.51 -4.80
CA ARG A 287 -22.00 -10.41 -5.07
C ARG A 287 -22.49 -10.32 -6.49
N GLN A 288 -22.59 -9.12 -7.06
CA GLN A 288 -22.95 -8.91 -8.46
C GLN A 288 -21.96 -9.59 -9.41
N TYR A 289 -20.66 -9.41 -9.18
CA TYR A 289 -19.61 -10.04 -9.96
C TYR A 289 -19.70 -11.58 -9.93
N LEU A 290 -19.83 -12.16 -8.75
CA LEU A 290 -19.92 -13.61 -8.57
C LEU A 290 -21.21 -14.18 -9.16
N GLY A 291 -22.34 -13.50 -9.01
CA GLY A 291 -23.62 -13.92 -9.60
C GLY A 291 -23.65 -13.84 -11.13
N ALA A 292 -22.98 -12.85 -11.73
CA ALA A 292 -22.83 -12.77 -13.18
C ALA A 292 -21.96 -13.93 -13.72
N ALA A 293 -20.87 -14.26 -13.02
CA ALA A 293 -19.99 -15.36 -13.39
C ALA A 293 -20.68 -16.73 -13.33
N GLN A 294 -21.60 -16.94 -12.38
CA GLN A 294 -22.40 -18.18 -12.31
C GLN A 294 -23.35 -18.32 -13.50
N ARG A 295 -23.99 -17.24 -13.95
CA ARG A 295 -24.89 -17.26 -15.13
C ARG A 295 -24.13 -17.58 -16.42
N CYS A 296 -22.89 -17.13 -16.57
CA CYS A 296 -22.07 -17.46 -17.74
C CYS A 296 -21.53 -18.90 -17.72
N ALA A 297 -21.45 -19.54 -16.55
CA ALA A 297 -20.95 -20.89 -16.38
C ALA A 297 -22.05 -21.98 -16.57
N LEU A 298 -23.32 -21.61 -16.56
CA LEU A 298 -24.40 -22.55 -16.85
C LEU A 298 -24.42 -22.85 -18.37
N PRO A 299 -24.24 -24.10 -18.81
CA PRO A 299 -24.30 -24.44 -20.22
C PRO A 299 -25.70 -24.09 -20.75
N GLN A 300 -25.78 -23.56 -21.97
CA GLN A 300 -27.02 -23.41 -22.74
C GLN A 300 -27.59 -24.80 -23.12
N ALA A 301 -27.94 -25.59 -22.12
CA ALA A 301 -28.48 -26.93 -22.30
C ALA A 301 -30.01 -26.90 -22.26
N ALA A 302 -30.67 -26.08 -23.10
CA ALA A 302 -32.12 -26.13 -23.24
C ALA A 302 -32.67 -25.50 -24.54
N ALA A 303 -31.91 -25.49 -25.64
CA ALA A 303 -32.45 -24.97 -26.91
C ALA A 303 -32.36 -25.96 -28.07
N SER A 304 -32.54 -27.27 -27.80
CA SER A 304 -32.70 -28.25 -28.89
C SER A 304 -33.69 -29.35 -28.48
N ARG A 305 -34.91 -28.95 -28.18
CA ARG A 305 -36.12 -29.81 -28.24
C ARG A 305 -37.31 -28.95 -28.64
N ALA A 306 -37.47 -28.73 -29.91
CA ALA A 306 -38.75 -28.44 -30.57
C ALA A 306 -38.58 -28.85 -32.02
#